data_7c369661ec7b3a5c84fb5d457b6f795b
#
_entry.id   7c369661ec7b3a5c84fb5d457b6f795b
#
_cell.length_a   1.000
_cell.length_b   1.000
_cell.length_c   1.000
_cell.angle_alpha   90.00
_cell.angle_beta   90.00
_cell.angle_gamma   90.00
#
_symmetry.space_group_name_H-M   'P 1'
#
loop_
_entity.id
_entity.type
_entity.pdbx_description
1 polymer ?
#
loop_
_entity_poly.entity_id
_entity_poly.type
_entity_poly.pdbx_seq_one_letter_code
_entity_poly.pdbx_strand_id
1 'polypeptide(L)'
;MPYVPYVVDNTGREERVYDIYSRLLKDRIIFLGQQVTADLANSLVAQMLFLQSEDPKEDIHLYINSPGGSVTAGLAIYDTMQFITCDVATYCMGQAASMGAMLLTCLLYTSPSPRDRG
;
A
#
# COMPACT_ATOMS: atom_id res chain seq x y z
N MET A 1 -1.38 -4.20 -19.86
CA MET A 1 -0.48 -3.18 -19.39
C MET A 1 -1.24 -2.07 -18.70
N PRO A 2 -0.95 -1.83 -17.46
CA PRO A 2 -1.70 -0.79 -16.76
C PRO A 2 -1.43 0.59 -17.33
N TYR A 3 -2.47 1.37 -17.31
CA TYR A 3 -2.38 2.75 -17.74
C TYR A 3 -1.95 3.59 -16.54
N VAL A 4 -0.88 4.35 -16.70
CA VAL A 4 -0.32 5.14 -15.61
C VAL A 4 -0.26 6.60 -16.02
N PRO A 5 -1.22 7.40 -15.60
CA PRO A 5 -1.20 8.83 -15.92
C PRO A 5 -0.14 9.57 -15.10
N TYR A 6 0.27 10.69 -15.61
CA TYR A 6 1.24 11.55 -14.93
C TYR A 6 0.53 12.75 -14.33
N VAL A 7 1.09 13.24 -13.24
CA VAL A 7 0.55 14.37 -12.50
C VAL A 7 1.64 15.42 -12.40
N VAL A 8 1.26 16.67 -12.64
CA VAL A 8 2.17 17.79 -12.47
C VAL A 8 1.89 18.42 -11.12
N ASP A 9 2.91 18.51 -10.30
CA ASP A 9 2.79 19.03 -8.94
C ASP A 9 3.63 20.29 -8.84
N ASN A 10 3.00 21.44 -8.59
CA ASN A 10 3.67 22.72 -8.44
C ASN A 10 3.88 23.02 -6.97
N THR A 11 5.14 23.08 -6.55
CA THR A 11 5.45 23.42 -5.17
C THR A 11 6.44 24.57 -5.15
N GLY A 12 5.98 25.76 -4.73
CA GLY A 12 6.82 26.92 -4.69
C GLY A 12 7.31 27.28 -6.09
N ARG A 13 8.62 27.24 -6.27
CA ARG A 13 9.23 27.60 -7.53
C ARG A 13 9.46 26.44 -8.46
N GLU A 14 9.23 25.22 -8.00
CA GLU A 14 9.53 24.05 -8.78
C GLU A 14 8.24 23.38 -9.23
N GLU A 15 8.34 22.81 -10.42
CA GLU A 15 7.27 22.04 -10.98
C GLU A 15 7.78 20.62 -11.13
N ARG A 16 7.09 19.66 -10.56
CA ARG A 16 7.49 18.25 -10.63
C ARG A 16 6.44 17.42 -11.28
N VAL A 17 6.88 16.47 -12.08
CA VAL A 17 6.00 15.52 -12.76
C VAL A 17 6.15 14.17 -12.09
N TYR A 18 5.02 13.62 -11.66
CA TYR A 18 4.98 12.29 -11.04
C TYR A 18 4.02 11.42 -11.84
N ASP A 19 4.27 10.11 -11.88
CA ASP A 19 3.18 9.22 -12.24
C ASP A 19 2.19 9.22 -11.07
N ILE A 20 0.96 8.77 -11.34
CA ILE A 20 -0.09 8.87 -10.33
C ILE A 20 0.26 8.10 -9.05
N TYR A 21 0.91 6.95 -9.19
CA TYR A 21 1.24 6.13 -8.02
C TYR A 21 2.32 6.78 -7.18
N SER A 22 3.31 7.39 -7.81
CA SER A 22 4.37 8.10 -7.08
C SER A 22 3.82 9.32 -6.37
N ARG A 23 2.86 10.00 -6.99
CA ARG A 23 2.25 11.17 -6.35
C ARG A 23 1.42 10.75 -5.13
N LEU A 24 0.69 9.65 -5.23
CA LEU A 24 -0.06 9.13 -4.09
C LEU A 24 0.89 8.69 -2.97
N LEU A 25 2.02 8.09 -3.34
CA LEU A 25 3.00 7.65 -2.35
C LEU A 25 3.52 8.82 -1.52
N LYS A 26 3.64 9.98 -2.12
CA LYS A 26 4.06 11.18 -1.41
C LYS A 26 3.12 11.51 -0.26
N ASP A 27 1.86 11.16 -0.40
CA ASP A 27 0.85 11.34 0.65
C ASP A 27 0.65 10.07 1.47
N ARG A 28 1.60 9.13 1.38
CA ARG A 28 1.63 7.89 2.14
C ARG A 28 0.48 6.95 1.76
N ILE A 29 0.09 7.01 0.50
CA ILE A 29 -0.97 6.17 -0.05
C ILE A 29 -0.34 5.13 -0.96
N ILE A 30 -0.62 3.86 -0.71
CA ILE A 30 -0.19 2.74 -1.55
C ILE A 30 -1.44 2.08 -2.12
N PHE A 31 -1.43 1.80 -3.40
CA PHE A 31 -2.57 1.21 -4.05
C PHE A 31 -2.23 -0.18 -4.59
N LEU A 32 -2.94 -1.19 -4.09
CA LEU A 32 -2.81 -2.57 -4.55
C LEU A 32 -4.00 -2.87 -5.45
N GLY A 33 -3.83 -2.69 -6.74
CA GLY A 33 -4.91 -2.80 -7.71
C GLY A 33 -4.74 -3.91 -8.73
N GLN A 34 -3.85 -4.85 -8.46
CA GLN A 34 -3.59 -5.93 -9.39
C GLN A 34 -3.44 -7.24 -8.63
N GLN A 35 -3.26 -8.30 -9.40
CA GLN A 35 -2.98 -9.61 -8.83
C GLN A 35 -1.68 -9.56 -8.04
N VAL A 36 -1.67 -10.22 -6.89
CA VAL A 36 -0.51 -10.23 -6.01
C VAL A 36 0.52 -11.20 -6.55
N THR A 37 1.60 -10.67 -7.08
CA THR A 37 2.74 -11.45 -7.59
C THR A 37 3.96 -11.15 -6.74
N ALA A 38 5.02 -11.93 -6.94
CA ALA A 38 6.25 -11.70 -6.21
C ALA A 38 6.82 -10.31 -6.51
N ASP A 39 6.80 -9.90 -7.78
CA ASP A 39 7.33 -8.59 -8.15
C ASP A 39 6.52 -7.47 -7.53
N LEU A 40 5.21 -7.60 -7.55
CA LEU A 40 4.35 -6.59 -6.93
C LEU A 40 4.58 -6.52 -5.43
N ALA A 41 4.69 -7.69 -4.78
CA ALA A 41 4.94 -7.73 -3.34
C ALA A 41 6.25 -7.06 -2.99
N ASN A 42 7.30 -7.29 -3.78
CA ASN A 42 8.58 -6.63 -3.54
C ASN A 42 8.46 -5.13 -3.66
N SER A 43 7.69 -4.67 -4.62
CA SER A 43 7.47 -3.23 -4.80
C SER A 43 6.73 -2.64 -3.60
N LEU A 44 5.70 -3.32 -3.13
CA LEU A 44 4.93 -2.83 -1.98
C LEU A 44 5.77 -2.83 -0.71
N VAL A 45 6.58 -3.86 -0.51
CA VAL A 45 7.49 -3.93 0.63
C VAL A 45 8.46 -2.75 0.60
N ALA A 46 9.04 -2.49 -0.57
CA ALA A 46 9.98 -1.37 -0.71
C ALA A 46 9.29 -0.04 -0.43
N GLN A 47 8.07 0.14 -0.91
CA GLN A 47 7.31 1.36 -0.67
C GLN A 47 7.04 1.56 0.83
N MET A 48 6.66 0.50 1.52
CA MET A 48 6.40 0.60 2.95
C MET A 48 7.68 0.93 3.74
N LEU A 49 8.79 0.31 3.36
CA LEU A 49 10.06 0.61 4.01
C LEU A 49 10.49 2.04 3.75
N PHE A 50 10.28 2.52 2.54
CA PHE A 50 10.59 3.91 2.20
C PHE A 50 9.76 4.88 3.04
N LEU A 51 8.46 4.62 3.15
CA LEU A 51 7.60 5.51 3.93
C LEU A 51 7.96 5.49 5.40
N GLN A 52 8.35 4.34 5.93
CA GLN A 52 8.79 4.28 7.30
C GLN A 52 10.06 5.11 7.51
N SER A 53 10.98 5.09 6.56
CA SER A 53 12.21 5.87 6.69
C SER A 53 11.93 7.37 6.64
N GLU A 54 10.87 7.77 5.92
CA GLU A 54 10.50 9.18 5.84
C GLU A 54 9.89 9.68 7.13
N ASP A 55 9.00 8.89 7.71
CA ASP A 55 8.36 9.23 8.97
C ASP A 55 7.86 7.95 9.62
N PRO A 56 8.56 7.45 10.65
CA PRO A 56 8.20 6.18 11.26
C PRO A 56 6.93 6.22 12.10
N LYS A 57 6.33 7.39 12.28
CA LYS A 57 5.13 7.53 13.12
C LYS A 57 3.85 7.79 12.35
N GLU A 58 3.97 8.29 11.14
CA GLU A 58 2.77 8.61 10.37
C GLU A 58 2.17 7.36 9.74
N ASP A 59 0.85 7.36 9.64
CA ASP A 59 0.12 6.22 9.09
C ASP A 59 0.41 6.03 7.61
N ILE A 60 0.34 4.78 7.20
CA ILE A 60 0.37 4.41 5.79
C ILE A 60 -1.05 3.96 5.43
N HIS A 61 -1.50 4.34 4.25
CA HIS A 61 -2.84 4.01 3.78
C HIS A 61 -2.73 3.06 2.60
N LEU A 62 -3.20 1.85 2.79
CA LEU A 62 -3.15 0.80 1.76
C LEU A 62 -4.54 0.53 1.22
N TYR A 63 -4.76 0.89 -0.03
CA TYR A 63 -6.02 0.65 -0.70
C TYR A 63 -5.93 -0.64 -1.50
N ILE A 64 -6.89 -1.52 -1.30
CA ILE A 64 -6.85 -2.86 -1.89
C ILE A 64 -8.04 -3.06 -2.81
N ASN A 65 -7.74 -3.34 -4.07
CA ASN A 65 -8.72 -3.73 -5.07
C ASN A 65 -8.10 -4.81 -5.92
N SER A 66 -7.95 -6.00 -5.34
CA SER A 66 -7.18 -7.08 -5.95
C SER A 66 -7.98 -8.37 -5.96
N PRO A 67 -7.87 -9.17 -7.02
CA PRO A 67 -8.51 -10.50 -7.04
C PRO A 67 -7.75 -11.53 -6.21
N GLY A 68 -6.61 -11.16 -5.62
CA GLY A 68 -5.80 -12.09 -4.86
C GLY A 68 -4.52 -12.44 -5.60
N GLY A 69 -3.99 -13.63 -5.33
CA GLY A 69 -2.77 -14.06 -6.00
C GLY A 69 -1.94 -14.99 -5.16
N SER A 70 -0.63 -14.83 -5.21
CA SER A 70 0.31 -15.71 -4.53
C SER A 70 0.22 -15.56 -3.02
N VAL A 71 0.03 -16.66 -2.32
CA VAL A 71 -0.01 -16.66 -0.85
C VAL A 71 1.33 -16.24 -0.27
N THR A 72 2.43 -16.76 -0.83
CA THR A 72 3.76 -16.41 -0.36
C THR A 72 4.02 -14.91 -0.52
N ALA A 73 3.67 -14.36 -1.67
CA ALA A 73 3.85 -12.93 -1.91
C ALA A 73 3.00 -12.10 -0.95
N GLY A 74 1.77 -12.52 -0.72
CA GLY A 74 0.89 -11.83 0.23
C GLY A 74 1.42 -11.86 1.64
N LEU A 75 2.01 -12.97 2.05
CA LEU A 75 2.59 -13.07 3.38
C LEU A 75 3.78 -12.14 3.54
N ALA A 76 4.56 -11.91 2.48
CA ALA A 76 5.66 -10.97 2.55
C ALA A 76 5.15 -9.55 2.82
N ILE A 77 4.05 -9.18 2.19
CA ILE A 77 3.42 -7.88 2.45
C ILE A 77 2.94 -7.81 3.90
N TYR A 78 2.25 -8.84 4.33
CA TYR A 78 1.72 -8.89 5.70
C TYR A 78 2.84 -8.81 6.73
N ASP A 79 3.92 -9.56 6.54
CA ASP A 79 5.05 -9.55 7.46
C ASP A 79 5.66 -8.15 7.56
N THR A 80 5.76 -7.45 6.43
CA THR A 80 6.28 -6.09 6.43
C THR A 80 5.37 -5.16 7.22
N MET A 81 4.06 -5.31 7.06
CA MET A 81 3.09 -4.50 7.81
C MET A 81 3.23 -4.70 9.31
N GLN A 82 3.62 -5.91 9.72
CA GLN A 82 3.85 -6.19 11.13
C GLN A 82 5.21 -5.71 11.61
N PHE A 83 6.19 -5.64 10.70
CA PHE A 83 7.54 -5.27 11.05
C PHE A 83 7.73 -3.77 11.23
N ILE A 84 7.10 -2.96 10.39
CA ILE A 84 7.28 -1.51 10.44
C ILE A 84 6.56 -0.91 11.64
N THR A 85 7.01 0.26 12.05
CA THR A 85 6.42 0.94 13.22
C THR A 85 5.23 1.79 12.86
N CYS A 86 5.06 2.14 11.59
CA CYS A 86 3.89 2.88 11.15
C CYS A 86 2.65 2.00 11.26
N ASP A 87 1.53 2.60 11.62
CA ASP A 87 0.24 1.92 11.49
C ASP A 87 -0.16 1.90 10.03
N VAL A 88 -0.70 0.77 9.59
CA VAL A 88 -1.15 0.62 8.21
C VAL A 88 -2.66 0.48 8.22
N ALA A 89 -3.34 1.53 7.77
CA ALA A 89 -4.79 1.49 7.61
C ALA A 89 -5.11 0.89 6.24
N THR A 90 -6.00 -0.07 6.20
CA THR A 90 -6.37 -0.74 4.96
C THR A 90 -7.78 -0.37 4.55
N TYR A 91 -7.98 -0.24 3.26
CA TYR A 91 -9.27 0.14 2.68
C TYR A 91 -9.58 -0.87 1.57
N CYS A 92 -10.63 -1.65 1.79
CA CYS A 92 -11.04 -2.67 0.83
C CYS A 92 -12.05 -2.07 -0.11
N MET A 93 -11.75 -2.10 -1.40
CA MET A 93 -12.62 -1.53 -2.42
C MET A 93 -12.91 -2.56 -3.50
N GLY A 94 -14.11 -2.49 -4.03
CA GLY A 94 -14.48 -3.32 -5.17
C GLY A 94 -14.26 -4.79 -4.91
N GLN A 95 -13.36 -5.37 -5.69
CA GLN A 95 -13.12 -6.79 -5.65
C GLN A 95 -11.88 -7.09 -4.79
N ALA A 96 -12.03 -7.11 -3.51
CA ALA A 96 -10.95 -7.57 -2.63
C ALA A 96 -11.30 -8.97 -2.17
N ALA A 97 -10.82 -9.95 -2.89
CA ALA A 97 -11.13 -11.33 -2.61
C ALA A 97 -9.84 -12.11 -2.38
N SER A 98 -9.95 -13.31 -1.82
CA SER A 98 -8.82 -14.18 -1.67
C SER A 98 -7.69 -13.49 -0.91
N MET A 99 -6.54 -13.27 -1.53
CA MET A 99 -5.39 -12.69 -0.84
C MET A 99 -5.65 -11.26 -0.35
N GLY A 100 -6.37 -10.47 -1.13
CA GLY A 100 -6.72 -9.12 -0.70
C GLY A 100 -7.54 -9.14 0.58
N ALA A 101 -8.55 -9.99 0.63
CA ALA A 101 -9.38 -10.14 1.83
C ALA A 101 -8.56 -10.69 3.00
N MET A 102 -7.61 -11.57 2.73
CA MET A 102 -6.77 -12.12 3.77
C MET A 102 -5.88 -11.05 4.39
N LEU A 103 -5.30 -10.19 3.57
CA LEU A 103 -4.48 -9.10 4.09
C LEU A 103 -5.30 -8.17 4.99
N LEU A 104 -6.50 -7.84 4.55
CA LEU A 104 -7.39 -7.00 5.34
C LEU A 104 -7.76 -7.67 6.65
N THR A 105 -8.13 -8.94 6.59
CA THR A 105 -8.53 -9.70 7.78
C THR A 105 -7.38 -9.81 8.77
N CYS A 106 -6.20 -10.12 8.29
CA CYS A 106 -5.04 -10.25 9.17
C CYS A 106 -4.75 -8.94 9.86
N LEU A 107 -4.84 -7.84 9.15
CA LEU A 107 -4.58 -6.54 9.73
C LEU A 107 -5.61 -6.18 10.80
N LEU A 108 -6.89 -6.48 10.53
CA LEU A 108 -7.95 -6.19 11.49
C LEU A 108 -7.76 -6.94 12.80
N TYR A 109 -7.25 -8.18 12.73
CA TYR A 109 -7.11 -8.99 13.93
C TYR A 109 -5.78 -8.83 14.64
N THR A 110 -4.75 -8.34 13.95
CA THR A 110 -3.42 -8.31 14.55
C THR A 110 -2.89 -6.91 14.77
N SER A 111 -3.37 -5.94 14.00
CA SER A 111 -2.93 -4.57 14.19
C SER A 111 -3.73 -3.91 15.30
N PRO A 112 -3.07 -3.20 16.21
CA PRO A 112 -3.77 -2.51 17.29
C PRO A 112 -4.36 -1.18 16.86
N SER A 113 -4.17 -0.76 15.63
CA SER A 113 -4.58 0.57 15.22
C SER A 113 -6.10 0.71 15.20
N PRO A 114 -6.65 1.73 15.83
CA PRO A 114 -8.10 1.94 15.80
C PRO A 114 -8.61 2.40 14.45
N ARG A 115 -7.71 2.70 13.53
CA ARG A 115 -8.10 3.13 12.19
C ARG A 115 -8.27 1.98 11.21
N ASP A 116 -7.93 0.78 11.61
CA ASP A 116 -8.12 -0.39 10.76
C ASP A 116 -9.57 -0.75 10.77
N ARG A 117 -10.30 -0.18 9.90
CA ARG A 117 -11.73 -0.39 9.82
C ARG A 117 -12.15 -1.38 8.80
N GLY A 118 -11.36 -1.66 7.88
CA GLY A 118 -11.66 -2.60 6.84
C GLY A 118 -12.99 -2.45 6.20
#